data_808decf4e1c7d7ddc44ce6e000059fdb
#
_entry.id   808decf4e1c7d7ddc44ce6e000059fdb
#
_cell.length_a   1.000
_cell.length_b   1.000
_cell.length_c   1.000
_cell.angle_alpha   90.00
_cell.angle_beta   90.00
_cell.angle_gamma   90.00
#
_symmetry.space_group_name_H-M   'P 1'
#
loop_
_entity.id
_entity.type
_entity.pdbx_description
1 polymer ?
#
loop_
_entity_poly.entity_id
_entity_poly.type
_entity_poly.pdbx_seq_one_letter_code
_entity_poly.pdbx_strand_id
1 'polypeptide(L)'
;IKAALGDAHSETVGSIEFTVGTLHRRKVVCAVCGVGKVFAAMCAQTMILRYHPDCIINSGVAGGLADGLHVLDTVIADSVVQHDMDTSAVGDPVGMISGINMIYIPCDEKVRDTLKAASEAAGAHCVCGRIASGDIFVTDSESRENIKKAFGAAACEMEGAAVGQVCYVNKVPFGILRTVSDN
;
A
#
# COMPACT_ATOMS: atom_id res chain seq x y z
N ILE A 1 -13.31 -3.95 -9.54
CA ILE A 1 -14.01 -4.32 -8.30
C ILE A 1 -15.34 -3.59 -8.22
N LYS A 2 -15.43 -2.24 -8.27
CA LYS A 2 -16.71 -1.50 -8.17
C LYS A 2 -17.82 -2.06 -9.06
N ALA A 3 -17.53 -2.37 -10.32
CA ALA A 3 -18.50 -2.91 -11.27
C ALA A 3 -18.99 -4.33 -10.94
N ALA A 4 -18.32 -5.04 -10.05
CA ALA A 4 -18.67 -6.40 -9.63
C ALA A 4 -19.42 -6.44 -8.30
N LEU A 5 -19.66 -5.29 -7.66
CA LEU A 5 -20.39 -5.23 -6.40
C LEU A 5 -21.90 -5.35 -6.64
N GLY A 6 -22.54 -6.27 -5.93
CA GLY A 6 -23.99 -6.34 -5.81
C GLY A 6 -24.51 -5.31 -4.79
N ASP A 7 -25.72 -4.82 -5.02
CA ASP A 7 -26.40 -3.83 -4.14
C ASP A 7 -25.53 -2.60 -3.83
N ALA A 8 -24.77 -2.15 -4.83
CA ALA A 8 -23.79 -1.09 -4.66
C ALA A 8 -24.46 0.29 -4.54
N HIS A 9 -23.99 1.06 -3.57
CA HIS A 9 -24.31 2.48 -3.44
C HIS A 9 -23.04 3.26 -3.11
N SER A 10 -22.97 4.52 -3.52
CA SER A 10 -21.82 5.37 -3.25
C SER A 10 -22.21 6.53 -2.34
N GLU A 11 -21.28 6.94 -1.49
CA GLU A 11 -21.33 8.18 -0.72
C GLU A 11 -20.00 8.90 -0.82
N THR A 12 -20.03 10.22 -0.72
CA THR A 12 -18.81 11.04 -0.75
C THR A 12 -18.52 11.59 0.64
N VAL A 13 -17.29 11.41 1.09
CA VAL A 13 -16.80 11.98 2.36
C VAL A 13 -15.57 12.82 2.03
N GLY A 14 -15.66 14.12 2.26
CA GLY A 14 -14.66 15.06 1.75
C GLY A 14 -14.64 15.05 0.22
N SER A 15 -13.50 14.73 -0.37
CA SER A 15 -13.32 14.61 -1.83
C SER A 15 -13.28 13.16 -2.32
N ILE A 16 -13.48 12.16 -1.43
CA ILE A 16 -13.31 10.74 -1.75
C ILE A 16 -14.69 10.08 -1.85
N GLU A 17 -14.94 9.40 -2.97
CA GLU A 17 -16.13 8.57 -3.16
C GLU A 17 -15.88 7.16 -2.65
N PHE A 18 -16.72 6.71 -1.73
CA PHE A 18 -16.74 5.35 -1.20
C PHE A 18 -17.93 4.59 -1.77
N THR A 19 -17.67 3.48 -2.45
CA THR A 19 -18.71 2.58 -2.96
C THR A 19 -18.80 1.36 -2.06
N VAL A 20 -19.96 1.19 -1.45
CA VAL A 20 -20.29 0.07 -0.55
C VAL A 20 -21.16 -0.91 -1.31
N GLY A 21 -20.88 -2.19 -1.18
CA GLY A 21 -21.68 -3.24 -1.79
C GLY A 21 -21.29 -4.63 -1.29
N THR A 22 -21.77 -5.66 -1.96
CA THR A 22 -21.47 -7.05 -1.65
C THR A 22 -20.69 -7.71 -2.78
N LEU A 23 -19.66 -8.48 -2.43
CA LEU A 23 -18.91 -9.34 -3.35
C LEU A 23 -18.79 -10.73 -2.73
N HIS A 24 -19.29 -11.75 -3.42
CA HIS A 24 -19.29 -13.14 -2.91
C HIS A 24 -19.79 -13.25 -1.47
N ARG A 25 -20.92 -12.60 -1.14
CA ARG A 25 -21.54 -12.54 0.20
C ARG A 25 -20.72 -11.81 1.28
N ARG A 26 -19.66 -11.10 0.89
CA ARG A 26 -18.87 -10.25 1.80
C ARG A 26 -19.23 -8.80 1.56
N LYS A 27 -19.37 -8.03 2.63
CA LYS A 27 -19.49 -6.58 2.54
C LYS A 27 -18.12 -6.01 2.12
N VAL A 28 -18.11 -5.20 1.09
CA VAL A 28 -16.90 -4.59 0.55
C VAL A 28 -17.10 -3.09 0.39
N VAL A 29 -16.09 -2.32 0.74
CA VAL A 29 -16.02 -0.89 0.51
C VAL A 29 -14.83 -0.61 -0.40
N CYS A 30 -15.08 0.07 -1.52
CA CYS A 30 -14.05 0.46 -2.48
C CYS A 30 -13.97 1.97 -2.58
N ALA A 31 -12.75 2.50 -2.64
CA ALA A 31 -12.48 3.91 -2.93
C ALA A 31 -11.23 4.06 -3.79
N VAL A 32 -11.16 5.14 -4.54
CA VAL A 32 -9.92 5.63 -5.16
C VAL A 32 -9.42 6.74 -4.26
N CYS A 33 -8.31 6.50 -3.57
CA CYS A 33 -7.81 7.43 -2.56
C CYS A 33 -7.23 8.73 -3.13
N GLY A 34 -6.76 8.71 -4.39
CA GLY A 34 -5.94 9.78 -4.96
C GLY A 34 -4.46 9.47 -4.83
N VAL A 35 -3.61 10.40 -5.22
CA VAL A 35 -2.15 10.24 -5.24
C VAL A 35 -1.52 10.87 -4.00
N GLY A 36 -0.56 10.15 -3.41
CA GLY A 36 0.28 10.62 -2.31
C GLY A 36 -0.23 10.24 -0.93
N LYS A 37 0.67 10.38 0.03
CA LYS A 37 0.52 9.89 1.41
C LYS A 37 -0.67 10.51 2.15
N VAL A 38 -0.93 11.80 1.94
CA VAL A 38 -2.02 12.50 2.63
C VAL A 38 -3.38 11.96 2.19
N PHE A 39 -3.63 11.85 0.90
CA PHE A 39 -4.88 11.28 0.38
C PHE A 39 -5.06 9.82 0.80
N ALA A 40 -4.01 9.03 0.74
CA ALA A 40 -4.03 7.65 1.16
C ALA A 40 -4.39 7.49 2.65
N ALA A 41 -3.77 8.32 3.51
CA ALA A 41 -4.05 8.34 4.95
C ALA A 41 -5.50 8.77 5.24
N MET A 42 -5.98 9.83 4.59
CA MET A 42 -7.37 10.30 4.75
C MET A 42 -8.38 9.23 4.33
N CYS A 43 -8.13 8.56 3.21
CA CYS A 43 -8.98 7.48 2.73
C CYS A 43 -9.01 6.30 3.72
N ALA A 44 -7.85 5.81 4.14
CA ALA A 44 -7.74 4.70 5.08
C ALA A 44 -8.39 5.02 6.44
N GLN A 45 -8.13 6.21 6.99
CA GLN A 45 -8.72 6.63 8.26
C GLN A 45 -10.24 6.76 8.17
N THR A 46 -10.76 7.31 7.06
CA THR A 46 -12.20 7.38 6.83
C THR A 46 -12.82 5.99 6.73
N MET A 47 -12.17 5.06 5.99
CA MET A 47 -12.64 3.67 5.91
C MET A 47 -12.74 3.03 7.30
N ILE A 48 -11.72 3.20 8.13
CA ILE A 48 -11.68 2.63 9.49
C ILE A 48 -12.82 3.18 10.35
N LEU A 49 -12.95 4.51 10.41
CA LEU A 49 -13.92 5.15 11.30
C LEU A 49 -15.38 4.95 10.87
N ARG A 50 -15.62 4.87 9.56
CA ARG A 50 -16.98 4.85 9.03
C ARG A 50 -17.52 3.46 8.75
N TYR A 51 -16.65 2.54 8.33
CA TYR A 51 -17.07 1.21 7.88
C TYR A 51 -16.55 0.06 8.73
N HIS A 52 -15.61 0.32 9.65
CA HIS A 52 -15.04 -0.68 10.56
C HIS A 52 -14.61 -1.98 9.85
N PRO A 53 -13.71 -1.91 8.85
CA PRO A 53 -13.32 -3.07 8.07
C PRO A 53 -12.51 -4.07 8.90
N ASP A 54 -12.66 -5.35 8.62
CA ASP A 54 -11.83 -6.43 9.19
C ASP A 54 -10.38 -6.36 8.68
N CYS A 55 -10.18 -5.85 7.46
CA CYS A 55 -8.87 -5.57 6.89
C CYS A 55 -8.97 -4.51 5.78
N ILE A 56 -7.83 -3.87 5.47
CA ILE A 56 -7.68 -2.95 4.34
C ILE A 56 -6.69 -3.54 3.34
N ILE A 57 -7.08 -3.57 2.06
CA ILE A 57 -6.21 -3.93 0.95
C ILE A 57 -5.98 -2.67 0.11
N ASN A 58 -4.72 -2.29 -0.07
CA ASN A 58 -4.33 -1.24 -0.99
C ASN A 58 -3.72 -1.86 -2.25
N SER A 59 -4.30 -1.55 -3.40
CA SER A 59 -3.84 -2.06 -4.70
C SER A 59 -3.58 -0.92 -5.67
N GLY A 60 -2.59 -1.09 -6.54
CA GLY A 60 -2.20 -0.10 -7.53
C GLY A 60 -0.99 -0.54 -8.34
N VAL A 61 -0.32 0.43 -8.92
CA VAL A 61 0.93 0.22 -9.68
C VAL A 61 2.14 0.74 -8.89
N ALA A 62 3.34 0.29 -9.26
CA ALA A 62 4.59 0.74 -8.67
C ALA A 62 5.75 0.60 -9.66
N GLY A 63 6.80 1.39 -9.49
CA GLY A 63 8.09 1.16 -10.10
C GLY A 63 8.80 -0.03 -9.46
N GLY A 64 9.27 -0.98 -10.27
CA GLY A 64 10.04 -2.13 -9.81
C GLY A 64 11.46 -1.72 -9.39
N LEU A 65 11.95 -2.25 -8.26
CA LEU A 65 13.31 -2.01 -7.76
C LEU A 65 14.12 -3.29 -7.61
N ALA A 66 13.47 -4.42 -7.32
CA ALA A 66 14.18 -5.69 -7.15
C ALA A 66 14.67 -6.24 -8.49
N ASP A 67 15.83 -6.89 -8.46
CA ASP A 67 16.39 -7.52 -9.65
C ASP A 67 15.46 -8.64 -10.16
N GLY A 68 15.32 -8.74 -11.46
CA GLY A 68 14.51 -9.76 -12.12
C GLY A 68 13.00 -9.49 -12.13
N LEU A 69 12.54 -8.34 -11.62
CA LEU A 69 11.15 -7.90 -11.81
C LEU A 69 10.95 -7.37 -13.24
N HIS A 70 9.82 -7.71 -13.82
CA HIS A 70 9.39 -7.24 -15.12
C HIS A 70 8.06 -6.49 -15.02
N VAL A 71 7.77 -5.66 -15.99
CA VAL A 71 6.46 -5.02 -16.13
C VAL A 71 5.36 -6.09 -16.13
N LEU A 72 4.28 -5.86 -15.38
CA LEU A 72 3.16 -6.75 -15.07
C LEU A 72 3.43 -7.79 -13.96
N ASP A 73 4.64 -7.95 -13.46
CA ASP A 73 4.85 -8.72 -12.24
C ASP A 73 4.13 -8.05 -11.06
N THR A 74 3.79 -8.84 -10.06
CA THR A 74 3.08 -8.36 -8.88
C THR A 74 4.00 -8.43 -7.65
N VAL A 75 4.15 -7.31 -6.95
CA VAL A 75 4.83 -7.24 -5.66
C VAL A 75 3.78 -7.24 -4.55
N ILE A 76 3.86 -8.24 -3.67
CA ILE A 76 3.06 -8.35 -2.45
C ILE A 76 3.91 -7.87 -1.27
N ALA A 77 3.46 -6.85 -0.56
CA ALA A 77 4.23 -6.30 0.54
C ALA A 77 4.31 -7.25 1.73
N ASP A 78 5.52 -7.53 2.22
CA ASP A 78 5.76 -8.08 3.56
C ASP A 78 5.81 -6.97 4.60
N SER A 79 6.31 -5.82 4.21
CA SER A 79 6.43 -4.62 5.02
C SER A 79 6.42 -3.38 4.13
N VAL A 80 6.15 -2.23 4.74
CA VAL A 80 6.21 -0.93 4.06
C VAL A 80 7.13 0.03 4.79
N VAL A 81 7.68 1.01 4.05
CA VAL A 81 8.53 2.08 4.58
C VAL A 81 8.21 3.41 3.90
N GLN A 82 8.26 4.50 4.64
CA GLN A 82 8.24 5.85 4.05
C GLN A 82 9.68 6.28 3.78
N HIS A 83 10.12 6.17 2.52
CA HIS A 83 11.52 6.44 2.15
C HIS A 83 11.91 7.93 2.21
N ASP A 84 10.92 8.81 2.20
CA ASP A 84 11.08 10.27 2.28
C ASP A 84 10.80 10.84 3.69
N MET A 85 10.61 9.98 4.70
CA MET A 85 10.50 10.38 6.09
C MET A 85 11.92 10.57 6.65
N ASP A 86 12.30 11.80 6.89
CA ASP A 86 13.66 12.13 7.34
C ASP A 86 13.64 13.12 8.52
N THR A 87 13.94 12.60 9.69
CA THR A 87 14.18 13.35 10.93
C THR A 87 15.61 13.20 11.40
N SER A 88 16.55 12.89 10.50
CA SER A 88 17.97 12.68 10.83
C SER A 88 18.64 13.89 11.45
N ALA A 89 18.16 15.09 11.16
CA ALA A 89 18.63 16.32 11.79
C ALA A 89 18.44 16.36 13.32
N VAL A 90 17.53 15.55 13.84
CA VAL A 90 17.31 15.39 15.30
C VAL A 90 17.81 14.05 15.83
N GLY A 91 18.52 13.28 15.00
CA GLY A 91 19.22 12.05 15.38
C GLY A 91 18.51 10.74 15.06
N ASP A 92 17.35 10.78 14.45
CA ASP A 92 16.62 9.56 14.05
C ASP A 92 17.22 8.96 12.76
N PRO A 93 17.15 7.65 12.56
CA PRO A 93 17.44 7.05 11.26
C PRO A 93 16.42 7.50 10.19
N VAL A 94 16.86 7.64 8.95
CA VAL A 94 15.95 7.91 7.82
C VAL A 94 14.90 6.82 7.70
N GLY A 95 13.66 7.20 7.47
CA GLY A 95 12.49 6.29 7.44
C GLY A 95 11.84 6.05 8.81
N MET A 96 12.44 6.53 9.89
CA MET A 96 11.87 6.39 11.24
C MET A 96 10.60 7.25 11.37
N ILE A 97 9.50 6.63 11.73
CA ILE A 97 8.25 7.32 12.03
C ILE A 97 8.20 7.58 13.53
N SER A 98 8.42 8.83 13.94
CA SER A 98 8.31 9.25 15.32
C SER A 98 6.91 8.98 15.89
N GLY A 99 6.85 8.60 17.16
CA GLY A 99 5.58 8.24 17.83
C GLY A 99 5.22 6.77 17.76
N ILE A 100 5.52 6.07 16.66
CA ILE A 100 5.48 4.60 16.61
C ILE A 100 6.85 3.97 16.68
N ASN A 101 7.91 4.74 16.47
CA ASN A 101 9.33 4.36 16.55
C ASN A 101 9.68 3.15 15.66
N MET A 102 9.19 3.17 14.45
CA MET A 102 9.41 2.11 13.44
C MET A 102 9.84 2.71 12.12
N ILE A 103 10.78 2.03 11.44
CA ILE A 103 11.13 2.29 10.04
C ILE A 103 10.24 1.43 9.13
N TYR A 104 10.12 0.15 9.46
CA TYR A 104 9.39 -0.83 8.67
C TYR A 104 8.10 -1.24 9.39
N ILE A 105 6.96 -1.04 8.74
CA ILE A 105 5.66 -1.46 9.27
C ILE A 105 5.31 -2.80 8.63
N PRO A 106 5.18 -3.89 9.39
CA PRO A 106 4.85 -5.20 8.85
C PRO A 106 3.41 -5.24 8.36
N CYS A 107 3.18 -5.85 7.19
CA CYS A 107 1.85 -6.22 6.73
C CYS A 107 1.32 -7.41 7.52
N ASP A 108 0.00 -7.59 7.55
CA ASP A 108 -0.60 -8.78 8.15
C ASP A 108 -0.26 -10.03 7.33
N GLU A 109 0.30 -11.06 7.98
CA GLU A 109 0.78 -12.26 7.31
C GLU A 109 -0.33 -13.02 6.60
N LYS A 110 -1.53 -13.12 7.20
CA LYS A 110 -2.65 -13.84 6.59
C LYS A 110 -3.19 -13.09 5.38
N VAL A 111 -3.26 -11.76 5.45
CA VAL A 111 -3.67 -10.93 4.31
C VAL A 111 -2.64 -11.04 3.20
N ARG A 112 -1.34 -10.90 3.51
CA ARG A 112 -0.24 -11.08 2.55
C ARG A 112 -0.31 -12.42 1.83
N ASP A 113 -0.40 -13.52 2.58
CA ASP A 113 -0.39 -14.87 2.01
C ASP A 113 -1.65 -15.14 1.18
N THR A 114 -2.78 -14.59 1.59
CA THR A 114 -4.03 -14.65 0.81
C THR A 114 -3.90 -13.88 -0.50
N LEU A 115 -3.33 -12.68 -0.49
CA LEU A 115 -3.10 -11.87 -1.68
C LEU A 115 -2.14 -12.57 -2.64
N LYS A 116 -1.06 -13.15 -2.13
CA LYS A 116 -0.11 -13.93 -2.92
C LYS A 116 -0.80 -15.11 -3.61
N ALA A 117 -1.47 -15.97 -2.84
CA ALA A 117 -2.14 -17.13 -3.39
C ALA A 117 -3.22 -16.76 -4.43
N ALA A 118 -3.98 -15.68 -4.19
CA ALA A 118 -4.98 -15.20 -5.13
C ALA A 118 -4.37 -14.66 -6.43
N SER A 119 -3.25 -13.94 -6.33
CA SER A 119 -2.54 -13.39 -7.49
C SER A 119 -1.91 -14.50 -8.34
N GLU A 120 -1.28 -15.48 -7.70
CA GLU A 120 -0.71 -16.66 -8.37
C GLU A 120 -1.82 -17.49 -9.07
N ALA A 121 -2.96 -17.68 -8.42
CA ALA A 121 -4.11 -18.36 -9.00
C ALA A 121 -4.71 -17.61 -10.21
N ALA A 122 -4.54 -16.29 -10.25
CA ALA A 122 -4.91 -15.46 -11.40
C ALA A 122 -3.83 -15.44 -12.51
N GLY A 123 -2.72 -16.18 -12.35
CA GLY A 123 -1.64 -16.30 -13.32
C GLY A 123 -0.57 -15.21 -13.23
N ALA A 124 -0.57 -14.39 -12.17
CA ALA A 124 0.46 -13.38 -11.99
C ALA A 124 1.76 -14.00 -11.45
N HIS A 125 2.91 -13.55 -11.98
CA HIS A 125 4.19 -13.79 -11.33
C HIS A 125 4.30 -12.87 -10.10
N CYS A 126 4.47 -13.47 -8.91
CA CYS A 126 4.43 -12.75 -7.63
C CYS A 126 5.75 -12.81 -6.89
N VAL A 127 6.21 -11.67 -6.42
CA VAL A 127 7.34 -11.52 -5.52
C VAL A 127 6.85 -10.92 -4.20
N CYS A 128 7.28 -11.48 -3.07
CA CYS A 128 7.09 -10.85 -1.77
C CYS A 128 8.30 -9.99 -1.44
N GLY A 129 8.06 -8.78 -0.94
CA GLY A 129 9.14 -7.88 -0.56
C GLY A 129 8.63 -6.55 -0.03
N ARG A 130 9.55 -5.71 0.42
CA ARG A 130 9.22 -4.40 0.97
C ARG A 130 8.78 -3.43 -0.12
N ILE A 131 7.73 -2.65 0.17
CA ILE A 131 7.31 -1.54 -0.68
C ILE A 131 7.69 -0.21 0.00
N ALA A 132 8.38 0.66 -0.75
CA ALA A 132 8.77 1.98 -0.30
C ALA A 132 7.79 3.03 -0.85
N SER A 133 7.26 3.89 0.03
CA SER A 133 6.34 4.97 -0.34
C SER A 133 6.96 6.33 -0.08
N GLY A 134 6.66 7.30 -0.95
CA GLY A 134 7.04 8.70 -0.75
C GLY A 134 6.20 9.62 -1.61
N ASP A 135 6.13 10.90 -1.26
CA ASP A 135 5.44 11.93 -2.06
C ASP A 135 6.31 12.42 -3.23
N ILE A 136 7.07 11.49 -3.83
CA ILE A 136 7.95 11.73 -4.96
C ILE A 136 7.69 10.66 -6.03
N PHE A 137 7.40 11.11 -7.26
CA PHE A 137 7.34 10.20 -8.41
C PHE A 137 8.77 9.93 -8.90
N VAL A 138 9.28 8.74 -8.56
CA VAL A 138 10.68 8.35 -8.81
C VAL A 138 10.84 7.90 -10.27
N THR A 139 11.56 8.67 -11.07
CA THR A 139 11.77 8.40 -12.50
C THR A 139 13.21 8.07 -12.88
N ASP A 140 14.17 8.52 -12.08
CA ASP A 140 15.59 8.37 -12.39
C ASP A 140 16.19 7.13 -11.71
N SER A 141 17.19 6.55 -12.38
CA SER A 141 17.85 5.33 -11.94
C SER A 141 18.63 5.50 -10.63
N GLU A 142 19.17 6.69 -10.38
CA GLU A 142 19.96 6.97 -9.17
C GLU A 142 19.06 6.95 -7.94
N SER A 143 17.93 7.64 -7.98
CA SER A 143 16.93 7.63 -6.90
C SER A 143 16.38 6.23 -6.64
N ARG A 144 16.09 5.45 -7.70
CA ARG A 144 15.67 4.05 -7.59
C ARG A 144 16.69 3.20 -6.84
N GLU A 145 17.96 3.28 -7.26
CA GLU A 145 19.04 2.52 -6.66
C GLU A 145 19.29 2.94 -5.20
N ASN A 146 19.19 4.23 -4.90
CA ASN A 146 19.31 4.74 -3.53
C ASN A 146 18.22 4.20 -2.61
N ILE A 147 16.95 4.21 -3.06
CA ILE A 147 15.83 3.64 -2.29
C ILE A 147 16.03 2.14 -2.09
N LYS A 148 16.40 1.42 -3.15
CA LYS A 148 16.70 -0.02 -3.08
C LYS A 148 17.78 -0.33 -2.06
N LYS A 149 18.91 0.38 -2.10
CA LYS A 149 20.04 0.19 -1.17
C LYS A 149 19.71 0.57 0.26
N ALA A 150 19.04 1.71 0.45
CA ALA A 150 18.76 2.22 1.79
C ALA A 150 17.75 1.35 2.54
N PHE A 151 16.74 0.82 1.84
CA PHE A 151 15.60 0.18 2.49
C PHE A 151 15.41 -1.30 2.09
N GLY A 152 16.17 -1.83 1.14
CA GLY A 152 15.95 -3.18 0.61
C GLY A 152 14.57 -3.34 -0.05
N ALA A 153 14.06 -2.26 -0.68
CA ALA A 153 12.73 -2.25 -1.24
C ALA A 153 12.67 -3.01 -2.57
N ALA A 154 11.60 -3.76 -2.78
CA ALA A 154 11.31 -4.45 -4.03
C ALA A 154 10.56 -3.58 -5.04
N ALA A 155 9.81 -2.60 -4.57
CA ALA A 155 9.09 -1.63 -5.40
C ALA A 155 8.95 -0.29 -4.68
N CYS A 156 8.70 0.79 -5.45
CA CYS A 156 8.38 2.11 -4.91
C CYS A 156 7.09 2.67 -5.52
N GLU A 157 6.34 3.40 -4.69
CA GLU A 157 5.06 4.01 -5.03
C GLU A 157 4.77 5.19 -4.07
N MET A 158 3.54 5.67 -3.97
CA MET A 158 3.26 6.92 -3.26
C MET A 158 2.21 6.82 -2.13
N GLU A 159 1.64 5.64 -1.80
CA GLU A 159 0.48 5.52 -0.89
C GLU A 159 0.63 4.43 0.19
N GLY A 160 1.20 3.30 -0.15
CA GLY A 160 1.12 2.06 0.63
C GLY A 160 1.58 2.20 2.06
N ALA A 161 2.71 2.87 2.31
CA ALA A 161 3.21 3.04 3.67
C ALA A 161 2.35 3.99 4.52
N ALA A 162 1.66 4.96 3.89
CA ALA A 162 0.71 5.81 4.61
C ALA A 162 -0.54 5.03 5.01
N VAL A 163 -1.07 4.18 4.12
CA VAL A 163 -2.15 3.24 4.47
C VAL A 163 -1.69 2.30 5.59
N GLY A 164 -0.50 1.72 5.47
CA GLY A 164 0.09 0.84 6.48
C GLY A 164 0.23 1.50 7.84
N GLN A 165 0.72 2.74 7.88
CA GLN A 165 0.84 3.50 9.13
C GLN A 165 -0.53 3.74 9.79
N VAL A 166 -1.53 4.17 9.01
CA VAL A 166 -2.89 4.37 9.52
C VAL A 166 -3.47 3.06 10.05
N CYS A 167 -3.33 1.97 9.32
CA CYS A 167 -3.81 0.65 9.75
C CYS A 167 -3.10 0.18 11.02
N TYR A 168 -1.78 0.33 11.09
CA TYR A 168 -0.98 -0.07 12.26
C TYR A 168 -1.43 0.65 13.54
N VAL A 169 -1.56 1.97 13.51
CA VAL A 169 -1.96 2.74 14.70
C VAL A 169 -3.40 2.49 15.13
N ASN A 170 -4.27 2.12 14.19
CA ASN A 170 -5.65 1.74 14.44
C ASN A 170 -5.83 0.23 14.71
N LYS A 171 -4.77 -0.58 14.66
CA LYS A 171 -4.78 -2.04 14.86
C LYS A 171 -5.72 -2.77 13.88
N VAL A 172 -5.77 -2.31 12.63
CA VAL A 172 -6.52 -2.94 11.55
C VAL A 172 -5.54 -3.73 10.67
N PRO A 173 -5.77 -5.02 10.40
CA PRO A 173 -4.97 -5.79 9.48
C PRO A 173 -4.93 -5.14 8.10
N PHE A 174 -3.77 -5.19 7.42
CA PHE A 174 -3.66 -4.65 6.08
C PHE A 174 -2.72 -5.47 5.18
N GLY A 175 -2.95 -5.37 3.89
CA GLY A 175 -2.08 -5.91 2.86
C GLY A 175 -1.97 -4.96 1.67
N ILE A 176 -0.83 -5.00 1.00
CA ILE A 176 -0.56 -4.14 -0.15
C ILE A 176 -0.07 -5.01 -1.30
N LEU A 177 -0.63 -4.77 -2.47
CA LEU A 177 -0.14 -5.36 -3.70
C LEU A 177 0.04 -4.27 -4.77
N ARG A 178 1.06 -4.42 -5.58
CA ARG A 178 1.40 -3.51 -6.67
C ARG A 178 1.76 -4.29 -7.93
N THR A 179 1.19 -3.88 -9.04
CA THR A 179 1.65 -4.36 -10.35
C THR A 179 2.76 -3.44 -10.83
N VAL A 180 3.87 -4.02 -11.27
CA VAL A 180 5.01 -3.27 -11.81
C VAL A 180 4.61 -2.59 -13.10
N SER A 181 4.67 -1.26 -13.15
CA SER A 181 4.38 -0.43 -14.32
C SER A 181 5.62 -0.11 -15.14
N ASP A 182 6.78 -0.05 -14.47
CA ASP A 182 8.09 0.33 -15.02
C ASP A 182 9.23 -0.18 -14.11
N ASN A 183 10.40 -0.32 -14.67
CA ASN A 183 11.61 -0.81 -13.99
C ASN A 183 12.90 -0.25 -14.61
#